data_7778b1645f2ebb9c75ed89f1f92f785d
#
_entry.id   7778b1645f2ebb9c75ed89f1f92f785d
#
_cell.length_a   1.000
_cell.length_b   1.000
_cell.length_c   1.000
_cell.angle_alpha   90.00
_cell.angle_beta   90.00
_cell.angle_gamma   90.00
#
_symmetry.space_group_name_H-M   'P 1'
#
loop_
_entity.id
_entity.type
_entity.pdbx_description
1 polymer ?
#
loop_
_entity_poly.entity_id
_entity_poly.type
_entity_poly.pdbx_seq_one_letter_code
_entity_poly.pdbx_strand_id
1 'polypeptide(L)'
;MNECSILWCGKYHQNWENELHCHNYFQMVGILSGSGTVYVDDQPYEIEKEQVFLLCPQQLHAIHCGEKNAAPLKMLDVKFTVADPALFEDLVRVGDMFHLQDFGWFVRFFDKIIAESAQQRPYYYSIISGYLLEMLVRIVR
;
A
#
# COMPACT_ATOMS: atom_id res chain seq x y z
N MET A 1 -3.08 -23.10 2.44
CA MET A 1 -3.48 -21.95 1.60
C MET A 1 -3.24 -20.66 2.38
N ASN A 2 -2.56 -19.69 1.80
CA ASN A 2 -2.33 -18.40 2.45
C ASN A 2 -3.58 -17.53 2.36
N GLU A 3 -3.93 -16.85 3.45
CA GLU A 3 -5.05 -15.91 3.50
C GLU A 3 -4.80 -14.68 2.65
N CYS A 4 -3.53 -14.32 2.45
CA CYS A 4 -3.12 -13.26 1.54
C CYS A 4 -1.81 -13.61 0.86
N SER A 5 -1.55 -12.97 -0.28
CA SER A 5 -0.34 -13.22 -1.08
C SER A 5 0.19 -11.90 -1.61
N ILE A 6 1.50 -11.70 -1.47
CA ILE A 6 2.18 -10.51 -2.01
C ILE A 6 2.53 -10.76 -3.47
N LEU A 7 2.12 -9.83 -4.34
CA LEU A 7 2.49 -9.83 -5.75
C LEU A 7 3.74 -9.00 -5.99
N TRP A 8 3.90 -7.91 -5.26
CA TRP A 8 5.05 -7.01 -5.38
C TRP A 8 5.11 -6.09 -4.16
N CYS A 9 6.30 -5.72 -3.73
CA CYS A 9 6.50 -4.73 -2.67
C CYS A 9 7.79 -3.96 -2.92
N GLY A 10 7.83 -2.72 -2.44
CA GLY A 10 9.03 -1.91 -2.55
C GLY A 10 8.87 -0.52 -1.99
N LYS A 11 10.00 0.18 -1.90
CA LYS A 11 10.06 1.62 -1.65
C LYS A 11 10.45 2.28 -2.95
N TYR A 12 9.77 3.35 -3.32
CA TYR A 12 10.15 4.07 -4.52
C TYR A 12 9.85 5.55 -4.43
N HIS A 13 10.45 6.29 -5.37
CA HIS A 13 10.24 7.70 -5.55
C HIS A 13 9.46 7.92 -6.83
N GLN A 14 8.50 8.81 -6.80
CA GLN A 14 7.73 9.17 -7.98
C GLN A 14 7.83 10.67 -8.22
N ASN A 15 8.26 11.06 -9.40
CA ASN A 15 8.28 12.44 -9.86
C ASN A 15 7.60 12.59 -11.23
N TRP A 16 6.70 11.65 -11.54
CA TRP A 16 5.94 11.59 -12.78
C TRP A 16 4.49 11.23 -12.45
N GLU A 17 3.60 11.47 -13.39
CA GLU A 17 2.19 11.16 -13.25
C GLU A 17 1.87 9.82 -13.87
N ASN A 18 0.96 9.06 -13.27
CA ASN A 18 0.35 7.92 -13.92
C ASN A 18 -1.07 8.25 -14.36
N GLU A 19 -1.54 7.54 -15.38
CA GLU A 19 -2.91 7.68 -15.86
C GLU A 19 -3.88 6.94 -14.95
N LEU A 20 -5.15 7.34 -15.01
CA LEU A 20 -6.23 6.62 -14.33
C LEU A 20 -6.27 5.17 -14.81
N HIS A 21 -6.23 4.23 -13.88
CA HIS A 21 -6.23 2.80 -14.18
C HIS A 21 -6.85 2.02 -13.02
N CYS A 22 -7.13 0.75 -13.24
CA CYS A 22 -7.54 -0.18 -12.19
C CYS A 22 -6.88 -1.54 -12.43
N HIS A 23 -6.91 -2.37 -11.39
CA HIS A 23 -6.39 -3.73 -11.47
C HIS A 23 -7.22 -4.64 -10.56
N ASN A 24 -7.00 -5.95 -10.65
CA ASN A 24 -7.82 -6.94 -9.94
C ASN A 24 -7.18 -7.40 -8.62
N TYR A 25 -6.33 -6.59 -8.02
CA TYR A 25 -5.68 -6.85 -6.75
C TYR A 25 -5.68 -5.59 -5.89
N PHE A 26 -5.40 -5.75 -4.61
CA PHE A 26 -5.23 -4.62 -3.70
C PHE A 26 -3.87 -3.98 -3.89
N GLN A 27 -3.82 -2.67 -3.70
CA GLN A 27 -2.58 -1.92 -3.59
C GLN A 27 -2.64 -1.05 -2.36
N MET A 28 -1.63 -1.14 -1.49
CA MET A 28 -1.54 -0.32 -0.29
C MET A 28 -0.30 0.55 -0.38
N VAL A 29 -0.49 1.85 -0.20
CA VAL A 29 0.57 2.85 -0.34
C VAL A 29 0.68 3.65 0.94
N GLY A 30 1.86 3.67 1.55
CA GLY A 30 2.15 4.51 2.70
C GLY A 30 3.03 5.68 2.28
N ILE A 31 2.64 6.88 2.65
CA ILE A 31 3.37 8.10 2.25
C ILE A 31 4.46 8.41 3.27
N LEU A 32 5.72 8.38 2.81
CA LEU A 32 6.87 8.74 3.63
C LEU A 32 7.14 10.24 3.59
N SER A 33 7.08 10.84 2.40
CA SER A 33 7.32 12.28 2.21
C SER A 33 6.93 12.69 0.80
N GLY A 34 6.86 13.99 0.55
CA GLY A 34 6.55 14.55 -0.75
C GLY A 34 5.14 15.09 -0.82
N SER A 35 4.72 15.48 -2.01
CA SER A 35 3.42 16.09 -2.25
C SER A 35 2.83 15.60 -3.57
N GLY A 36 1.56 15.85 -3.75
CA GLY A 36 0.82 15.47 -4.94
C GLY A 36 -0.63 15.20 -4.63
N THR A 37 -1.30 14.47 -5.53
CA THR A 37 -2.71 14.12 -5.39
C THR A 37 -2.91 12.66 -5.76
N VAL A 38 -3.66 11.95 -4.93
CA VAL A 38 -4.16 10.62 -5.26
C VAL A 38 -5.63 10.74 -5.63
N TYR A 39 -5.99 10.22 -6.79
CA TYR A 39 -7.39 10.16 -7.23
C TYR A 39 -7.87 8.73 -7.05
N VAL A 40 -8.99 8.58 -6.34
CA VAL A 40 -9.64 7.29 -6.14
C VAL A 40 -11.11 7.45 -6.49
N ASP A 41 -11.58 6.81 -7.55
CA ASP A 41 -12.95 6.93 -8.05
C ASP A 41 -13.40 8.39 -8.12
N ASP A 42 -12.81 9.23 -8.83
CA ASP A 42 -13.14 10.67 -8.96
C ASP A 42 -12.93 11.51 -7.69
N GLN A 43 -12.55 10.90 -6.56
CA GLN A 43 -12.29 11.62 -5.32
C GLN A 43 -10.82 11.99 -5.23
N PRO A 44 -10.46 13.29 -5.20
CA PRO A 44 -9.07 13.70 -5.00
C PRO A 44 -8.71 13.70 -3.52
N TYR A 45 -7.50 13.23 -3.23
CA TYR A 45 -6.89 13.31 -1.90
C TYR A 45 -5.55 14.01 -2.03
N GLU A 46 -5.37 15.10 -1.31
CA GLU A 46 -4.08 15.78 -1.25
C GLU A 46 -3.10 14.93 -0.44
N ILE A 47 -1.91 14.72 -0.99
CA ILE A 47 -0.92 13.85 -0.35
C ILE A 47 -0.29 14.56 0.83
N GLU A 48 -0.25 13.86 1.96
CA GLU A 48 0.41 14.29 3.19
C GLU A 48 1.20 13.12 3.78
N LYS A 49 2.24 13.45 4.52
CA LYS A 49 3.08 12.48 5.22
C LYS A 49 2.23 11.60 6.15
N GLU A 50 2.58 10.31 6.18
CA GLU A 50 1.99 9.30 7.08
C GLU A 50 0.55 8.89 6.74
N GLN A 51 0.05 9.30 5.58
CA GLN A 51 -1.19 8.74 5.05
C GLN A 51 -0.97 7.31 4.54
N VAL A 52 -2.02 6.50 4.65
CA VAL A 52 -2.08 5.20 4.00
C VAL A 52 -3.27 5.18 3.06
N PHE A 53 -3.02 4.81 1.81
CA PHE A 53 -4.06 4.60 0.81
C PHE A 53 -4.24 3.11 0.59
N LEU A 54 -5.49 2.65 0.60
CA LEU A 54 -5.84 1.27 0.28
C LEU A 54 -6.70 1.29 -0.98
N LEU A 55 -6.09 0.88 -2.08
CA LEU A 55 -6.73 0.85 -3.39
C LEU A 55 -7.26 -0.56 -3.62
N CYS A 56 -8.58 -0.68 -3.67
CA CYS A 56 -9.25 -1.98 -3.76
C CYS A 56 -9.29 -2.49 -5.20
N PRO A 57 -9.50 -3.81 -5.41
CA PRO A 57 -9.66 -4.35 -6.75
C PRO A 57 -10.76 -3.62 -7.53
N GLN A 58 -10.50 -3.35 -8.80
CA GLN A 58 -11.38 -2.67 -9.77
C GLN A 58 -11.64 -1.19 -9.48
N GLN A 59 -11.01 -0.62 -8.47
CA GLN A 59 -11.17 0.78 -8.14
C GLN A 59 -10.26 1.63 -9.04
N LEU A 60 -10.83 2.61 -9.72
CA LEU A 60 -10.05 3.53 -10.58
C LEU A 60 -9.20 4.45 -9.72
N HIS A 61 -7.93 4.55 -10.03
CA HIS A 61 -7.02 5.41 -9.28
C HIS A 61 -5.88 5.96 -10.14
N ALA A 62 -5.30 7.06 -9.68
CA ALA A 62 -4.11 7.66 -10.27
C ALA A 62 -3.33 8.39 -9.18
N ILE A 63 -2.02 8.47 -9.34
CA ILE A 63 -1.15 9.20 -8.44
C ILE A 63 -0.42 10.27 -9.24
N HIS A 64 -0.63 11.54 -8.88
CA HIS A 64 0.03 12.68 -9.50
C HIS A 64 1.00 13.29 -8.51
N CYS A 65 2.23 13.51 -8.95
CA CYS A 65 3.24 14.19 -8.14
C CYS A 65 2.91 15.67 -7.99
N GLY A 66 3.53 16.29 -6.99
CA GLY A 66 3.45 17.74 -6.81
C GLY A 66 4.09 18.52 -7.94
N GLU A 67 4.18 19.83 -7.74
CA GLU A 67 4.71 20.74 -8.75
C GLU A 67 6.12 20.34 -9.22
N LYS A 68 6.42 20.70 -10.46
CA LYS A 68 7.75 20.59 -11.04
C LYS A 68 8.75 21.32 -10.13
N ASN A 69 9.77 20.65 -9.65
CA ASN A 69 10.77 21.09 -8.67
C ASN A 69 10.41 20.83 -7.21
N ALA A 70 9.22 20.27 -6.91
CA ALA A 70 8.94 19.76 -5.58
C ALA A 70 9.79 18.52 -5.29
N ALA A 71 9.99 18.21 -4.01
CA ALA A 71 10.67 16.97 -3.62
C ALA A 71 9.92 15.77 -4.16
N PRO A 72 10.62 14.71 -4.63
CA PRO A 72 9.97 13.51 -5.13
C PRO A 72 9.05 12.88 -4.08
N LEU A 73 7.93 12.36 -4.52
CA LEU A 73 7.04 11.59 -3.68
C LEU A 73 7.72 10.27 -3.31
N LYS A 74 7.87 10.03 -2.00
CA LYS A 74 8.46 8.80 -1.47
C LYS A 74 7.37 7.95 -0.84
N MET A 75 7.26 6.71 -1.27
CA MET A 75 6.17 5.81 -0.88
C MET A 75 6.68 4.42 -0.55
N LEU A 76 5.97 3.78 0.37
CA LEU A 76 5.99 2.32 0.52
C LEU A 76 4.82 1.79 -0.29
N ASP A 77 5.03 0.71 -1.05
CA ASP A 77 3.99 0.16 -1.94
C ASP A 77 3.99 -1.35 -1.85
N VAL A 78 2.82 -1.93 -1.64
CA VAL A 78 2.62 -3.37 -1.69
C VAL A 78 1.36 -3.69 -2.50
N LYS A 79 1.50 -4.64 -3.42
CA LYS A 79 0.40 -5.17 -4.23
C LYS A 79 0.15 -6.59 -3.78
N PHE A 80 -1.11 -6.93 -3.50
CA PHE A 80 -1.43 -8.20 -2.88
C PHE A 80 -2.85 -8.66 -3.20
N THR A 81 -3.08 -9.95 -2.96
CA THR A 81 -4.41 -10.56 -3.05
C THR A 81 -4.81 -11.09 -1.68
N VAL A 82 -6.13 -11.16 -1.44
CA VAL A 82 -6.70 -11.68 -0.20
C VAL A 82 -7.70 -12.76 -0.55
N ALA A 83 -7.48 -13.96 -0.04
CA ALA A 83 -8.35 -15.12 -0.29
C ALA A 83 -9.47 -15.25 0.74
N ASP A 84 -9.25 -14.80 1.98
CA ASP A 84 -10.27 -14.85 3.04
C ASP A 84 -11.39 -13.84 2.73
N PRO A 85 -12.64 -14.30 2.52
CA PRO A 85 -13.72 -13.39 2.16
C PRO A 85 -14.05 -12.36 3.24
N ALA A 86 -13.95 -12.71 4.52
CA ALA A 86 -14.25 -11.79 5.62
C ALA A 86 -13.21 -10.67 5.68
N LEU A 87 -11.93 -11.01 5.59
CA LEU A 87 -10.85 -10.03 5.55
C LEU A 87 -10.96 -9.13 4.32
N PHE A 88 -11.28 -9.71 3.18
CA PHE A 88 -11.48 -8.95 1.94
C PHE A 88 -12.55 -7.87 2.13
N GLU A 89 -13.72 -8.25 2.67
CA GLU A 89 -14.82 -7.30 2.89
C GLU A 89 -14.45 -6.23 3.91
N ASP A 90 -13.77 -6.59 4.98
CA ASP A 90 -13.34 -5.63 6.00
C ASP A 90 -12.37 -4.61 5.41
N LEU A 91 -11.45 -5.04 4.55
CA LEU A 91 -10.53 -4.13 3.87
C LEU A 91 -11.25 -3.16 2.95
N VAL A 92 -12.25 -3.64 2.21
CA VAL A 92 -13.05 -2.77 1.34
C VAL A 92 -13.76 -1.68 2.15
N ARG A 93 -14.16 -1.97 3.39
CA ARG A 93 -14.85 -1.03 4.25
C ARG A 93 -13.95 -0.02 4.96
N VAL A 94 -12.65 -0.25 5.00
CA VAL A 94 -11.72 0.65 5.71
C VAL A 94 -11.75 2.06 5.11
N GLY A 95 -11.93 2.15 3.81
CA GLY A 95 -11.93 3.42 3.09
C GLY A 95 -10.67 3.62 2.27
N ASP A 96 -10.69 4.66 1.45
CA ASP A 96 -9.63 4.89 0.47
C ASP A 96 -8.33 5.40 1.11
N MET A 97 -8.45 6.19 2.17
CA MET A 97 -7.32 6.83 2.83
C MET A 97 -7.56 6.89 4.33
N PHE A 98 -6.54 6.61 5.10
CA PHE A 98 -6.60 6.67 6.56
C PHE A 98 -5.24 7.00 7.15
N HIS A 99 -5.27 7.39 8.43
CA HIS A 99 -4.06 7.59 9.24
C HIS A 99 -4.00 6.50 10.30
N LEU A 100 -2.79 5.96 10.51
CA LEU A 100 -2.55 5.03 11.61
C LEU A 100 -2.12 5.81 12.84
N GLN A 101 -2.51 5.36 14.04
CA GLN A 101 -2.06 5.96 15.28
C GLN A 101 -0.55 5.90 15.41
N ASP A 102 0.06 4.81 15.00
CA ASP A 102 1.50 4.63 15.01
C ASP A 102 1.94 4.17 13.61
N PHE A 103 2.30 5.13 12.78
CA PHE A 103 2.81 4.85 11.45
C PHE A 103 4.16 4.11 11.49
N GLY A 104 4.88 4.21 12.60
CA GLY A 104 6.17 3.55 12.76
C GLY A 104 6.10 2.03 12.66
N TRP A 105 5.07 1.38 13.24
CA TRP A 105 4.95 -0.08 13.12
C TRP A 105 4.71 -0.49 11.66
N PHE A 106 3.95 0.29 10.91
CA PHE A 106 3.70 0.05 9.49
C PHE A 106 5.02 0.05 8.72
N VAL A 107 5.86 1.05 8.95
CA VAL A 107 7.18 1.14 8.32
C VAL A 107 8.06 -0.05 8.71
N ARG A 108 8.07 -0.42 10.00
CA ARG A 108 8.89 -1.55 10.49
C ARG A 108 8.48 -2.88 9.84
N PHE A 109 7.17 -3.13 9.71
CA PHE A 109 6.69 -4.35 9.03
C PHE A 109 7.08 -4.34 7.56
N PHE A 110 6.95 -3.20 6.92
CA PHE A 110 7.35 -3.04 5.52
C PHE A 110 8.84 -3.33 5.32
N ASP A 111 9.68 -2.80 6.19
CA ASP A 111 11.13 -3.07 6.15
C ASP A 111 11.44 -4.56 6.31
N LYS A 112 10.72 -5.26 7.18
CA LYS A 112 10.88 -6.71 7.34
C LYS A 112 10.49 -7.46 6.08
N ILE A 113 9.39 -7.08 5.44
CA ILE A 113 8.95 -7.69 4.18
C ILE A 113 10.00 -7.50 3.09
N ILE A 114 10.51 -6.27 2.94
CA ILE A 114 11.50 -5.95 1.93
C ILE A 114 12.81 -6.72 2.16
N ALA A 115 13.28 -6.75 3.40
CA ALA A 115 14.51 -7.46 3.75
C ALA A 115 14.40 -8.97 3.48
N GLU A 116 13.30 -9.58 3.88
CA GLU A 116 13.07 -11.01 3.67
C GLU A 116 12.92 -11.33 2.18
N SER A 117 12.22 -10.47 1.43
CA SER A 117 12.06 -10.62 -0.01
C SER A 117 13.41 -10.55 -0.77
N ALA A 118 14.32 -9.70 -0.31
CA ALA A 118 15.64 -9.54 -0.94
C ALA A 118 16.53 -10.76 -0.72
N GLN A 119 16.45 -11.39 0.45
CA GLN A 119 17.32 -12.53 0.80
C GLN A 119 16.83 -13.85 0.24
N GLN A 120 15.52 -14.01 0.06
CA GLN A 120 14.88 -15.22 -0.47
C GLN A 120 15.36 -16.52 0.19
N ARG A 121 15.49 -16.50 1.53
CA ARG A 121 15.82 -17.69 2.31
C ARG A 121 14.66 -18.69 2.25
N PRO A 122 14.88 -19.96 2.58
CA PRO A 122 13.79 -20.94 2.59
C PRO A 122 12.58 -20.44 3.38
N TYR A 123 11.39 -20.64 2.81
CA TYR A 123 10.12 -20.21 3.38
C TYR A 123 9.92 -18.70 3.47
N TYR A 124 10.75 -17.89 2.80
CA TYR A 124 10.61 -16.43 2.85
C TYR A 124 9.21 -15.97 2.46
N TYR A 125 8.60 -16.64 1.48
CA TYR A 125 7.27 -16.28 1.01
C TYR A 125 6.21 -16.42 2.11
N SER A 126 6.30 -17.48 2.92
CA SER A 126 5.41 -17.67 4.07
C SER A 126 5.66 -16.60 5.13
N ILE A 127 6.91 -16.21 5.34
CA ILE A 127 7.26 -15.17 6.31
C ILE A 127 6.66 -13.82 5.88
N ILE A 128 6.86 -13.41 4.63
CA ILE A 128 6.33 -12.11 4.17
C ILE A 128 4.81 -12.09 4.13
N SER A 129 4.18 -13.21 3.77
CA SER A 129 2.73 -13.34 3.83
C SER A 129 2.21 -13.19 5.26
N GLY A 130 2.92 -13.73 6.23
CA GLY A 130 2.58 -13.58 7.65
C GLY A 130 2.70 -12.14 8.13
N TYR A 131 3.77 -11.44 7.74
CA TYR A 131 3.90 -10.02 8.05
C TYR A 131 2.78 -9.19 7.44
N LEU A 132 2.46 -9.43 6.16
CA LEU A 132 1.38 -8.73 5.51
C LEU A 132 0.04 -9.01 6.20
N LEU A 133 -0.25 -10.25 6.53
CA LEU A 133 -1.49 -10.62 7.20
C LEU A 133 -1.64 -9.87 8.53
N GLU A 134 -0.57 -9.81 9.32
CA GLU A 134 -0.62 -9.07 10.58
C GLU A 134 -0.88 -7.59 10.35
N MET A 135 -0.23 -6.97 9.35
CA MET A 135 -0.50 -5.57 9.00
C MET A 135 -1.97 -5.35 8.65
N LEU A 136 -2.54 -6.21 7.81
CA LEU A 136 -3.92 -6.07 7.37
C LEU A 136 -4.91 -6.25 8.53
N VAL A 137 -4.67 -7.21 9.40
CA VAL A 137 -5.50 -7.43 10.59
C VAL A 137 -5.44 -6.24 11.55
N ARG A 138 -4.26 -5.66 11.76
CA ARG A 138 -4.13 -4.45 12.59
C ARG A 138 -4.89 -3.26 12.00
N ILE A 139 -4.89 -3.14 10.68
CA ILE A 139 -5.61 -2.05 9.99
C ILE A 139 -7.13 -2.18 10.17
N VAL A 140 -7.68 -3.38 10.05
CA VAL A 140 -9.14 -3.57 10.16
C VAL A 140 -9.64 -3.66 11.61
N ARG A 141 -8.76 -3.86 12.56
CA ARG A 141 -9.10 -3.84 13.99
C ARG A 141 -9.13 -2.44 14.53
#